data_4c8771f9346050bb9717474093652625
#
_entry.id   4c8771f9346050bb9717474093652625
#
_cell.length_a   1.000
_cell.length_b   1.000
_cell.length_c   1.000
_cell.angle_alpha   90.00
_cell.angle_beta   90.00
_cell.angle_gamma   90.00
#
_symmetry.space_group_name_H-M   'P 1'
#
loop_
_entity.id
_entity.type
_entity.pdbx_description
1 polymer ?
#
loop_
_entity_poly.entity_id
_entity_poly.type
_entity_poly.pdbx_seq_one_letter_code
_entity_poly.pdbx_strand_id
1 'polypeptide(L)'
;MRPLQISAPAYVRVFFTVSRPRKHARRETVGTSTAATSGGNYTVHMSENSIQDLLNPEAVTKIVGTLAPAGPRIAPDKMRQAVESIRAAAEASVDHVHRITGLEAAHNLRDSQVLVTDRSTWAKANAQAFSVMLEPVLRAPLEKIRQKNPAALSITGYGIATEVGSILAYLSTRVLGQYEPYAALAGYGAAGGRLMLVAPNILAVEKELNVEPEDFRLWVCLHEQTHRVQFAAAPWLRDYFLNKIAQLGDSVSTGLSIKDALVASKGARTDEADNEPQIGEQLAALAKTPARAKQIASEITAVMSLLEGHANVIMDAVDAEIVPTVKTIRRRFNRRSETQKLVTRLISRLLGLHRKAAQYRDGQKFVQHIVDAVGMERFNTVWERPENLPTEREIHNPDAWIRRVLDEGSEVTDVVKHGETTE
;
A
#
# COMPACT_ATOMS: atom_id res chain seq x y z
N MET A 1 -54.44 -3.20 -9.11
CA MET A 1 -53.11 -3.60 -8.62
C MET A 1 -52.23 -2.38 -8.63
N ARG A 2 -51.95 -1.82 -7.45
CA ARG A 2 -51.04 -0.67 -7.27
C ARG A 2 -49.63 -1.19 -6.99
N PRO A 3 -48.55 -0.61 -7.53
CA PRO A 3 -47.19 -1.01 -7.18
C PRO A 3 -46.83 -0.49 -5.79
N LEU A 4 -46.27 -1.37 -4.97
CA LEU A 4 -45.69 -1.04 -3.66
C LEU A 4 -44.42 -0.19 -3.85
N GLN A 5 -44.48 1.04 -3.32
CA GLN A 5 -43.29 1.86 -3.07
C GLN A 5 -42.52 1.28 -1.87
N ILE A 6 -41.34 0.72 -2.11
CA ILE A 6 -40.41 0.33 -1.06
C ILE A 6 -39.59 1.58 -0.71
N SER A 7 -39.94 2.19 0.40
CA SER A 7 -39.19 3.27 1.05
C SER A 7 -37.86 2.74 1.59
N ALA A 8 -36.74 3.31 1.14
CA ALA A 8 -35.43 3.03 1.68
C ALA A 8 -35.30 3.55 3.13
N PRO A 9 -34.74 2.77 4.06
CA PRO A 9 -34.61 3.21 5.43
C PRO A 9 -33.51 4.28 5.61
N ALA A 10 -33.86 5.32 6.34
CA ALA A 10 -33.04 6.48 6.71
C ALA A 10 -31.97 6.11 7.77
N TYR A 11 -30.86 5.49 7.39
CA TYR A 11 -29.78 5.12 8.31
C TYR A 11 -28.37 5.55 7.83
N VAL A 12 -28.23 6.72 7.19
CA VAL A 12 -26.90 7.26 6.79
C VAL A 12 -26.78 8.76 7.11
N ARG A 13 -27.32 9.22 8.24
CA ARG A 13 -27.18 10.65 8.61
C ARG A 13 -26.79 10.88 10.07
N VAL A 14 -25.76 10.23 10.55
CA VAL A 14 -25.17 10.63 11.85
C VAL A 14 -23.67 10.33 11.82
N PHE A 15 -22.86 11.11 11.15
CA PHE A 15 -21.40 11.22 11.40
C PHE A 15 -20.70 12.15 10.39
N PHE A 16 -21.23 13.36 10.18
CA PHE A 16 -20.41 14.45 9.66
C PHE A 16 -20.88 15.78 10.27
N THR A 17 -20.36 16.08 11.44
CA THR A 17 -20.31 17.47 11.91
C THR A 17 -18.96 18.03 11.46
N VAL A 18 -18.92 18.53 10.25
CA VAL A 18 -17.80 19.34 9.76
C VAL A 18 -18.00 20.75 10.32
N SER A 19 -17.19 21.14 11.30
CA SER A 19 -17.04 22.54 11.69
C SER A 19 -16.45 23.31 10.51
N ARG A 20 -17.23 24.22 9.94
CA ARG A 20 -16.76 25.17 8.93
C ARG A 20 -15.78 26.16 9.57
N PRO A 21 -14.55 26.34 9.07
CA PRO A 21 -13.73 27.48 9.47
C PRO A 21 -14.26 28.75 8.80
N ARG A 22 -14.40 29.79 9.63
CA ARG A 22 -14.75 31.16 9.19
C ARG A 22 -13.64 31.72 8.31
N LYS A 23 -14.02 32.28 7.16
CA LYS A 23 -13.16 33.11 6.31
C LYS A 23 -12.69 34.34 7.08
N HIS A 24 -11.40 34.48 7.29
CA HIS A 24 -10.75 35.78 7.40
C HIS A 24 -9.49 35.78 6.53
N ALA A 25 -9.53 36.67 5.53
CA ALA A 25 -8.43 36.99 4.67
C ALA A 25 -7.35 37.79 5.43
N ARG A 26 -6.08 37.38 5.33
CA ARG A 26 -4.95 38.29 5.35
C ARG A 26 -3.85 37.72 4.46
N ARG A 27 -3.51 38.46 3.42
CA ARG A 27 -2.30 38.31 2.63
C ARG A 27 -1.12 38.71 3.51
N GLU A 28 -0.18 37.81 3.70
CA GLU A 28 1.19 38.17 4.07
C GLU A 28 2.15 37.45 3.12
N THR A 29 2.92 38.27 2.44
CA THR A 29 4.05 37.89 1.60
C THR A 29 5.18 37.44 2.51
N VAL A 30 5.66 36.20 2.36
CA VAL A 30 6.89 35.74 3.01
C VAL A 30 7.90 35.36 1.94
N GLY A 31 9.07 35.96 2.12
CA GLY A 31 10.19 35.89 1.20
C GLY A 31 10.81 34.50 1.11
N THR A 32 11.33 34.22 -0.05
CA THR A 32 12.12 33.05 -0.41
C THR A 32 13.47 33.07 0.29
N SER A 33 13.74 32.07 1.13
CA SER A 33 15.08 31.70 1.56
C SER A 33 15.45 30.37 0.92
N THR A 34 16.37 30.40 -0.03
CA THR A 34 16.96 29.24 -0.67
C THR A 34 18.08 28.68 0.22
N ALA A 35 17.86 27.49 0.77
CA ALA A 35 18.93 26.64 1.23
C ALA A 35 19.05 25.45 0.27
N ALA A 36 20.15 25.40 -0.47
CA ALA A 36 20.47 24.33 -1.39
C ALA A 36 21.01 23.13 -0.60
N THR A 37 20.26 22.02 -0.60
CA THR A 37 20.80 20.69 -0.33
C THR A 37 20.52 19.83 -1.56
N SER A 38 21.54 19.17 -2.06
CA SER A 38 21.56 18.33 -3.26
C SER A 38 20.82 17.00 -3.02
N GLY A 39 19.50 17.06 -3.06
CA GLY A 39 18.59 15.94 -3.16
C GLY A 39 17.53 16.34 -4.16
N GLY A 40 17.35 15.59 -5.24
CA GLY A 40 16.39 15.93 -6.29
C GLY A 40 14.98 16.05 -5.73
N ASN A 41 14.55 17.26 -5.43
CA ASN A 41 13.19 17.57 -5.04
C ASN A 41 12.26 17.34 -6.24
N TYR A 42 11.56 16.22 -6.25
CA TYR A 42 10.35 16.08 -7.07
C TYR A 42 9.24 16.93 -6.46
N THR A 43 9.20 18.19 -6.84
CA THR A 43 8.01 19.02 -6.63
C THR A 43 7.00 18.59 -7.70
N VAL A 44 6.01 17.80 -7.33
CA VAL A 44 4.88 17.48 -8.20
C VAL A 44 4.08 18.75 -8.38
N HIS A 45 4.38 19.52 -9.43
CA HIS A 45 3.52 20.61 -9.90
C HIS A 45 2.26 19.97 -10.49
N MET A 46 1.22 19.86 -9.68
CA MET A 46 -0.11 19.44 -10.11
C MET A 46 -0.68 20.53 -11.02
N SER A 47 -0.74 20.30 -12.32
CA SER A 47 -1.52 21.15 -13.23
C SER A 47 -3.01 20.93 -12.94
N GLU A 48 -3.82 21.98 -12.98
CA GLU A 48 -5.25 22.00 -12.61
C GLU A 48 -6.17 21.00 -13.37
N ASN A 49 -5.64 20.23 -14.33
CA ASN A 49 -6.32 19.17 -15.09
C ASN A 49 -5.50 17.88 -15.08
N SER A 50 -5.32 17.27 -13.91
CA SER A 50 -4.44 16.13 -13.72
C SER A 50 -5.20 14.80 -13.79
N ILE A 51 -4.45 13.69 -13.67
CA ILE A 51 -4.92 12.30 -13.55
C ILE A 51 -6.03 12.12 -12.48
N GLN A 52 -6.20 13.06 -11.55
CA GLN A 52 -7.35 13.09 -10.63
C GLN A 52 -8.70 13.09 -11.36
N ASP A 53 -8.78 13.64 -12.59
CA ASP A 53 -10.00 13.59 -13.40
C ASP A 53 -10.25 12.20 -13.99
N LEU A 54 -9.20 11.41 -14.18
CA LEU A 54 -9.28 10.05 -14.72
C LEU A 54 -9.57 8.99 -13.65
N LEU A 55 -8.97 9.14 -12.48
CA LEU A 55 -9.22 8.32 -11.31
C LEU A 55 -10.11 9.08 -10.31
N ASN A 56 -11.16 9.74 -10.80
CA ASN A 56 -12.05 10.53 -9.95
C ASN A 56 -12.44 9.76 -8.68
N PRO A 57 -11.92 10.14 -7.50
CA PRO A 57 -12.13 9.38 -6.26
C PRO A 57 -13.61 9.30 -5.87
N GLU A 58 -14.43 10.27 -6.27
CA GLU A 58 -15.87 10.26 -6.02
C GLU A 58 -16.59 9.24 -6.91
N ALA A 59 -16.17 9.10 -8.18
CA ALA A 59 -16.71 8.08 -9.08
C ALA A 59 -16.35 6.68 -8.56
N VAL A 60 -15.09 6.46 -8.16
CA VAL A 60 -14.65 5.21 -7.54
C VAL A 60 -15.47 4.90 -6.26
N THR A 61 -15.69 5.91 -5.40
CA THR A 61 -16.49 5.74 -4.17
C THR A 61 -17.91 5.27 -4.48
N LYS A 62 -18.56 5.82 -5.50
CA LYS A 62 -19.91 5.41 -5.94
C LYS A 62 -19.93 3.98 -6.47
N ILE A 63 -18.94 3.61 -7.29
CA ILE A 63 -18.79 2.25 -7.82
C ILE A 63 -18.63 1.24 -6.69
N VAL A 64 -17.73 1.52 -5.75
CA VAL A 64 -17.49 0.65 -4.59
C VAL A 64 -18.73 0.56 -3.70
N GLY A 65 -19.40 1.68 -3.44
CA GLY A 65 -20.66 1.71 -2.67
C GLY A 65 -21.79 0.88 -3.30
N THR A 66 -21.75 0.69 -4.64
CA THR A 66 -22.72 -0.13 -5.35
C THR A 66 -22.32 -1.61 -5.38
N LEU A 67 -21.03 -1.91 -5.59
CA LEU A 67 -20.53 -3.26 -5.82
C LEU A 67 -20.11 -4.00 -4.54
N ALA A 68 -19.58 -3.26 -3.54
CA ALA A 68 -19.12 -3.88 -2.30
C ALA A 68 -20.29 -4.13 -1.34
N PRO A 69 -20.42 -5.33 -0.78
CA PRO A 69 -21.43 -5.59 0.24
C PRO A 69 -21.23 -4.73 1.48
N ALA A 70 -22.33 -4.38 2.16
CA ALA A 70 -22.33 -3.42 3.29
C ALA A 70 -21.65 -3.94 4.57
N GLY A 71 -21.02 -5.07 4.62
CA GLY A 71 -20.40 -5.60 5.84
C GLY A 71 -21.42 -6.11 6.87
N PRO A 72 -20.96 -6.48 8.08
CA PRO A 72 -21.82 -7.05 9.11
C PRO A 72 -22.82 -6.02 9.64
N ARG A 73 -24.06 -6.45 9.91
CA ARG A 73 -25.05 -5.63 10.59
C ARG A 73 -24.76 -5.64 12.09
N ILE A 74 -24.41 -4.49 12.64
CA ILE A 74 -24.03 -4.29 14.05
C ILE A 74 -24.84 -3.13 14.61
N ALA A 75 -25.29 -3.24 15.84
CA ALA A 75 -25.99 -2.15 16.53
C ALA A 75 -25.09 -0.90 16.64
N PRO A 76 -25.64 0.32 16.47
CA PRO A 76 -24.85 1.55 16.44
C PRO A 76 -23.91 1.74 17.63
N ASP A 77 -24.36 1.39 18.85
CA ASP A 77 -23.55 1.51 20.06
C ASP A 77 -22.36 0.54 20.05
N LYS A 78 -22.60 -0.70 19.65
CA LYS A 78 -21.51 -1.69 19.50
C LYS A 78 -20.52 -1.30 18.39
N MET A 79 -21.02 -0.66 17.32
CA MET A 79 -20.14 -0.13 16.27
C MET A 79 -19.26 1.00 16.81
N ARG A 80 -19.82 1.95 17.60
CA ARG A 80 -19.02 3.02 18.24
C ARG A 80 -17.95 2.45 19.15
N GLN A 81 -18.30 1.51 20.03
CA GLN A 81 -17.36 0.83 20.91
C GLN A 81 -16.23 0.12 20.13
N ALA A 82 -16.58 -0.55 19.04
CA ALA A 82 -15.59 -1.20 18.19
C ALA A 82 -14.64 -0.20 17.53
N VAL A 83 -15.14 0.93 17.02
CA VAL A 83 -14.31 2.00 16.43
C VAL A 83 -13.37 2.61 17.48
N GLU A 84 -13.88 2.86 18.70
CA GLU A 84 -13.05 3.36 19.81
C GLU A 84 -11.96 2.35 20.21
N SER A 85 -12.32 1.08 20.34
CA SER A 85 -11.36 0.00 20.62
C SER A 85 -10.28 -0.14 19.52
N ILE A 86 -10.64 -0.05 18.23
CA ILE A 86 -9.68 -0.06 17.12
C ILE A 86 -8.74 1.16 17.19
N ARG A 87 -9.24 2.34 17.53
CA ARG A 87 -8.41 3.54 17.72
C ARG A 87 -7.43 3.38 18.88
N ALA A 88 -7.91 2.87 20.02
CA ALA A 88 -7.07 2.60 21.18
C ALA A 88 -5.99 1.57 20.85
N ALA A 89 -6.34 0.51 20.10
CA ALA A 89 -5.40 -0.50 19.64
C ALA A 89 -4.33 0.08 18.68
N ALA A 90 -4.73 0.99 17.77
CA ALA A 90 -3.79 1.67 16.88
C ALA A 90 -2.81 2.57 17.65
N GLU A 91 -3.27 3.23 18.69
CA GLU A 91 -2.42 4.04 19.57
C GLU A 91 -1.44 3.16 20.38
N ALA A 92 -1.95 2.09 21.00
CA ALA A 92 -1.14 1.16 21.78
C ALA A 92 -0.07 0.44 20.92
N SER A 93 -0.36 0.19 19.64
CA SER A 93 0.55 -0.50 18.73
C SER A 93 1.88 0.25 18.52
N VAL A 94 1.92 1.58 18.69
CA VAL A 94 3.11 2.41 18.49
C VAL A 94 4.27 1.95 19.37
N ASP A 95 4.04 1.88 20.67
CA ASP A 95 5.08 1.55 21.65
C ASP A 95 5.49 0.07 21.55
N HIS A 96 4.56 -0.82 21.22
CA HIS A 96 4.87 -2.22 21.03
C HIS A 96 5.77 -2.46 19.81
N VAL A 97 5.47 -1.83 18.67
CA VAL A 97 6.29 -1.97 17.46
C VAL A 97 7.67 -1.36 17.67
N HIS A 98 7.78 -0.21 18.36
CA HIS A 98 9.08 0.35 18.75
C HIS A 98 9.91 -0.66 19.55
N ARG A 99 9.33 -1.24 20.60
CA ARG A 99 10.01 -2.21 21.46
C ARG A 99 10.49 -3.46 20.70
N ILE A 100 9.69 -3.96 19.74
CA ILE A 100 10.03 -5.17 18.99
C ILE A 100 11.08 -4.87 17.91
N THR A 101 10.97 -3.74 17.20
CA THR A 101 11.85 -3.42 16.07
C THR A 101 13.18 -2.81 16.53
N GLY A 102 13.22 -2.12 17.67
CA GLY A 102 14.36 -1.34 18.10
C GLY A 102 14.68 -0.14 17.18
N LEU A 103 13.79 0.22 16.25
CA LEU A 103 13.96 1.33 15.34
C LEU A 103 13.61 2.65 16.03
N GLU A 104 14.57 3.59 16.12
CA GLU A 104 14.34 4.89 16.73
C GLU A 104 13.23 5.68 16.03
N ALA A 105 13.10 5.52 14.72
CA ALA A 105 12.00 6.10 13.93
C ALA A 105 10.59 5.65 14.38
N ALA A 106 10.49 4.57 15.13
CA ALA A 106 9.23 4.08 15.70
C ALA A 106 8.88 4.75 17.03
N HIS A 107 9.86 5.43 17.69
CA HIS A 107 9.65 6.05 18.99
C HIS A 107 8.63 7.19 18.88
N ASN A 108 7.54 7.10 19.62
CA ASN A 108 6.43 8.07 19.60
C ASN A 108 5.90 8.44 18.21
N LEU A 109 5.96 7.51 17.24
CA LEU A 109 5.56 7.76 15.86
C LEU A 109 4.05 8.02 15.74
N ARG A 110 3.67 9.30 15.70
CA ARG A 110 2.27 9.80 15.62
C ARG A 110 2.07 10.82 14.50
N ASP A 111 2.88 10.74 13.44
CA ASP A 111 2.92 11.68 12.32
C ASP A 111 1.83 11.46 11.27
N SER A 112 1.20 10.26 11.26
CA SER A 112 0.21 9.86 10.27
C SER A 112 -1.22 10.08 10.77
N GLN A 113 -2.14 10.26 9.84
CA GLN A 113 -3.56 10.28 10.15
C GLN A 113 -4.09 8.86 10.34
N VAL A 114 -4.60 8.53 11.53
CA VAL A 114 -5.26 7.25 11.81
C VAL A 114 -6.74 7.33 11.41
N LEU A 115 -7.16 6.49 10.47
CA LEU A 115 -8.52 6.43 9.92
C LEU A 115 -9.16 5.06 10.20
N VAL A 116 -10.12 5.01 11.11
CA VAL A 116 -11.03 3.85 11.21
C VAL A 116 -12.18 4.10 10.24
N THR A 117 -12.28 3.29 9.19
CA THR A 117 -13.03 3.62 7.99
C THR A 117 -13.94 2.49 7.50
N ASP A 118 -14.85 2.80 6.60
CA ASP A 118 -15.62 1.84 5.81
C ASP A 118 -14.91 1.47 4.49
N ARG A 119 -15.51 0.55 3.74
CA ARG A 119 -14.96 0.04 2.48
C ARG A 119 -14.88 1.11 1.38
N SER A 120 -15.89 1.97 1.30
CA SER A 120 -15.97 3.02 0.28
C SER A 120 -14.95 4.13 0.53
N THR A 121 -14.80 4.54 1.78
CA THR A 121 -13.80 5.53 2.19
C THR A 121 -12.38 5.01 2.01
N TRP A 122 -12.13 3.73 2.32
CA TRP A 122 -10.86 3.08 2.02
C TRP A 122 -10.55 3.09 0.51
N ALA A 123 -11.53 2.77 -0.32
CA ALA A 123 -11.36 2.78 -1.78
C ALA A 123 -11.13 4.21 -2.32
N LYS A 124 -11.83 5.22 -1.79
CA LYS A 124 -11.59 6.63 -2.10
C LYS A 124 -10.15 7.03 -1.80
N ALA A 125 -9.66 6.66 -0.61
CA ALA A 125 -8.30 6.94 -0.20
C ALA A 125 -7.26 6.28 -1.12
N ASN A 126 -7.52 5.05 -1.56
CA ASN A 126 -6.66 4.36 -2.53
C ASN A 126 -6.73 4.97 -3.93
N ALA A 127 -7.88 5.44 -4.39
CA ALA A 127 -7.97 6.17 -5.67
C ALA A 127 -7.13 7.46 -5.63
N GLN A 128 -7.11 8.18 -4.51
CA GLN A 128 -6.24 9.34 -4.30
C GLN A 128 -4.75 8.97 -4.35
N ALA A 129 -4.35 7.87 -3.70
CA ALA A 129 -2.97 7.38 -3.73
C ALA A 129 -2.57 6.93 -5.15
N PHE A 130 -3.43 6.20 -5.84
CA PHE A 130 -3.18 5.75 -7.21
C PHE A 130 -3.07 6.91 -8.20
N SER A 131 -3.80 8.02 -8.01
CA SER A 131 -3.63 9.20 -8.86
C SER A 131 -2.22 9.79 -8.75
N VAL A 132 -1.61 9.72 -7.57
CA VAL A 132 -0.21 10.14 -7.36
C VAL A 132 0.77 9.13 -7.97
N MET A 133 0.58 7.84 -7.66
CA MET A 133 1.50 6.78 -8.09
C MET A 133 1.53 6.58 -9.61
N LEU A 134 0.38 6.73 -10.28
CA LEU A 134 0.25 6.51 -11.72
C LEU A 134 0.48 7.79 -12.54
N GLU A 135 0.55 8.95 -11.91
CA GLU A 135 0.76 10.24 -12.57
C GLU A 135 1.97 10.21 -13.51
N PRO A 136 3.18 9.76 -13.08
CA PRO A 136 4.34 9.72 -13.96
C PRO A 136 4.16 8.84 -15.21
N VAL A 137 3.39 7.75 -15.06
CA VAL A 137 3.15 6.76 -16.13
C VAL A 137 2.11 7.25 -17.13
N LEU A 138 1.05 7.91 -16.66
CA LEU A 138 -0.11 8.26 -17.46
C LEU A 138 -0.06 9.66 -18.07
N ARG A 139 0.77 10.56 -17.55
CA ARG A 139 0.85 11.96 -17.98
C ARG A 139 1.03 12.10 -19.50
N ALA A 140 2.07 11.50 -20.06
CA ALA A 140 2.37 11.64 -21.49
C ALA A 140 1.32 10.99 -22.42
N PRO A 141 0.82 9.76 -22.14
CA PRO A 141 -0.28 9.19 -22.89
C PRO A 141 -1.55 10.06 -22.89
N LEU A 142 -1.92 10.60 -21.73
CA LEU A 142 -3.12 11.38 -21.57
C LEU A 142 -3.06 12.74 -22.26
N GLU A 143 -1.89 13.38 -22.20
CA GLU A 143 -1.66 14.63 -22.91
C GLU A 143 -1.83 14.43 -24.42
N LYS A 144 -1.34 13.34 -24.99
CA LYS A 144 -1.56 12.99 -26.41
C LYS A 144 -3.04 12.79 -26.75
N ILE A 145 -3.82 12.17 -25.85
CA ILE A 145 -5.26 11.99 -26.04
C ILE A 145 -5.96 13.35 -25.98
N ARG A 146 -5.62 14.20 -25.01
CA ARG A 146 -6.19 15.53 -24.83
C ARG A 146 -5.98 16.43 -26.05
N GLN A 147 -4.76 16.42 -26.61
CA GLN A 147 -4.43 17.20 -27.82
C GLN A 147 -5.19 16.73 -29.06
N LYS A 148 -5.45 15.43 -29.20
CA LYS A 148 -6.14 14.85 -30.36
C LYS A 148 -7.66 14.93 -30.27
N ASN A 149 -8.20 14.65 -29.10
CA ASN A 149 -9.65 14.62 -28.86
C ASN A 149 -9.96 14.81 -27.36
N PRO A 150 -10.21 16.03 -26.89
CA PRO A 150 -10.54 16.30 -25.48
C PRO A 150 -11.74 15.52 -24.96
N ALA A 151 -12.77 15.27 -25.80
CA ALA A 151 -13.96 14.49 -25.42
C ALA A 151 -13.63 13.01 -25.15
N ALA A 152 -12.62 12.46 -25.84
CA ALA A 152 -12.18 11.09 -25.61
C ALA A 152 -11.54 10.93 -24.20
N LEU A 153 -11.02 11.98 -23.61
CA LEU A 153 -10.44 11.96 -22.27
C LEU A 153 -11.48 11.61 -21.21
N SER A 154 -12.67 12.20 -21.26
CA SER A 154 -13.75 11.91 -20.31
C SER A 154 -14.25 10.48 -20.41
N ILE A 155 -14.37 9.94 -21.66
CA ILE A 155 -14.78 8.54 -21.87
C ILE A 155 -13.71 7.58 -21.37
N THR A 156 -12.43 7.87 -21.65
CA THR A 156 -11.28 7.07 -21.17
C THR A 156 -11.21 7.10 -19.65
N GLY A 157 -11.39 8.27 -19.05
CA GLY A 157 -11.37 8.44 -17.59
C GLY A 157 -12.49 7.66 -16.89
N TYR A 158 -13.70 7.69 -17.45
CA TYR A 158 -14.81 6.90 -16.92
C TYR A 158 -14.54 5.38 -17.01
N GLY A 159 -13.96 4.93 -18.12
CA GLY A 159 -13.55 3.53 -18.30
C GLY A 159 -12.51 3.09 -17.26
N ILE A 160 -11.45 3.87 -17.07
CA ILE A 160 -10.40 3.62 -16.07
C ILE A 160 -10.98 3.65 -14.65
N ALA A 161 -11.80 4.64 -14.32
CA ALA A 161 -12.43 4.73 -13.00
C ALA A 161 -13.35 3.53 -12.71
N THR A 162 -14.04 3.01 -13.72
CA THR A 162 -14.90 1.82 -13.59
C THR A 162 -14.07 0.56 -13.32
N GLU A 163 -12.98 0.38 -14.04
CA GLU A 163 -12.10 -0.78 -13.90
C GLU A 163 -11.39 -0.75 -12.53
N VAL A 164 -10.74 0.37 -12.20
CA VAL A 164 -10.09 0.56 -10.89
C VAL A 164 -11.11 0.47 -9.75
N GLY A 165 -12.28 1.08 -9.91
CA GLY A 165 -13.36 1.01 -8.92
C GLY A 165 -13.86 -0.42 -8.69
N SER A 166 -13.97 -1.23 -9.72
CA SER A 166 -14.36 -2.65 -9.59
C SER A 166 -13.32 -3.48 -8.84
N ILE A 167 -12.04 -3.24 -9.13
CA ILE A 167 -10.93 -3.88 -8.41
C ILE A 167 -10.91 -3.44 -6.95
N LEU A 168 -11.03 -2.14 -6.69
CA LEU A 168 -11.06 -1.61 -5.34
C LEU A 168 -12.30 -2.08 -4.57
N ALA A 169 -13.45 -2.26 -5.22
CA ALA A 169 -14.64 -2.87 -4.61
C ALA A 169 -14.35 -4.29 -4.11
N TYR A 170 -13.70 -5.10 -4.93
CA TYR A 170 -13.29 -6.44 -4.52
C TYR A 170 -12.28 -6.43 -3.37
N LEU A 171 -11.22 -5.62 -3.47
CA LEU A 171 -10.17 -5.53 -2.43
C LEU A 171 -10.73 -4.96 -1.12
N SER A 172 -11.61 -3.97 -1.20
CA SER A 172 -12.21 -3.31 -0.03
C SER A 172 -12.94 -4.27 0.92
N THR A 173 -13.34 -5.44 0.44
CA THR A 173 -14.00 -6.47 1.26
C THR A 173 -13.01 -7.40 1.98
N ARG A 174 -11.71 -7.29 1.72
CA ARG A 174 -10.69 -8.24 2.19
C ARG A 174 -9.60 -7.62 3.04
N VAL A 175 -9.28 -6.36 2.77
CA VAL A 175 -8.24 -5.61 3.48
C VAL A 175 -8.69 -5.28 4.89
N LEU A 176 -7.91 -5.62 5.91
CA LEU A 176 -8.19 -5.30 7.32
C LEU A 176 -7.66 -3.91 7.67
N GLY A 177 -6.47 -3.57 7.18
CA GLY A 177 -5.84 -2.29 7.33
C GLY A 177 -4.89 -2.00 6.18
N GLN A 178 -4.29 -0.81 6.21
CA GLN A 178 -3.29 -0.38 5.24
C GLN A 178 -2.59 0.87 5.74
N TYR A 179 -1.26 0.89 5.69
CA TYR A 179 -0.52 2.14 5.71
C TYR A 179 -0.37 2.70 4.30
N GLU A 180 -0.70 3.97 4.09
CA GLU A 180 -0.70 4.62 2.78
C GLU A 180 0.10 5.94 2.84
N PRO A 181 1.33 6.01 2.26
CA PRO A 181 2.23 7.15 2.36
C PRO A 181 2.10 8.17 1.22
N TYR A 182 1.37 7.88 0.13
CA TYR A 182 1.48 8.64 -1.13
C TYR A 182 0.51 9.81 -1.25
N ALA A 183 -0.71 9.67 -0.74
CA ALA A 183 -1.76 10.67 -0.94
C ALA A 183 -1.44 12.03 -0.30
N ALA A 184 -0.56 12.07 0.70
CA ALA A 184 -0.03 13.30 1.28
C ALA A 184 0.69 14.19 0.25
N LEU A 185 1.31 13.60 -0.78
CA LEU A 185 1.94 14.34 -1.89
C LEU A 185 0.94 15.13 -2.75
N ALA A 186 -0.33 14.72 -2.74
CA ALA A 186 -1.44 15.43 -3.38
C ALA A 186 -2.28 16.24 -2.38
N GLY A 187 -1.77 16.49 -1.18
CA GLY A 187 -2.45 17.27 -0.14
C GLY A 187 -3.56 16.54 0.60
N TYR A 188 -3.63 15.20 0.53
CA TYR A 188 -4.61 14.40 1.26
C TYR A 188 -4.01 13.77 2.51
N GLY A 189 -4.58 14.11 3.67
CA GLY A 189 -4.16 13.55 4.96
C GLY A 189 -2.95 14.25 5.56
N ALA A 190 -2.27 13.57 6.50
CA ALA A 190 -1.07 14.08 7.17
C ALA A 190 0.19 13.82 6.34
N ALA A 191 1.25 14.60 6.57
CA ALA A 191 2.54 14.45 5.88
C ALA A 191 3.15 13.04 6.06
N GLY A 192 2.99 12.44 7.23
CA GLY A 192 3.39 11.06 7.53
C GLY A 192 2.44 9.99 6.98
N GLY A 193 1.54 10.32 6.04
CA GLY A 193 0.62 9.38 5.42
C GLY A 193 -0.64 9.06 6.23
N ARG A 194 -1.30 7.95 5.88
CA ARG A 194 -2.55 7.51 6.51
C ARG A 194 -2.46 6.05 6.94
N LEU A 195 -2.78 5.79 8.20
CA LEU A 195 -2.97 4.45 8.72
C LEU A 195 -4.47 4.15 8.70
N MET A 196 -4.92 3.31 7.78
CA MET A 196 -6.32 2.99 7.57
C MET A 196 -6.68 1.63 8.16
N LEU A 197 -7.78 1.56 8.90
CA LEU A 197 -8.31 0.35 9.54
C LEU A 197 -9.75 0.17 9.08
N VAL A 198 -10.02 -0.92 8.35
CA VAL A 198 -11.30 -1.16 7.69
C VAL A 198 -12.23 -1.87 8.66
N ALA A 199 -12.93 -1.10 9.50
CA ALA A 199 -13.74 -1.62 10.60
C ALA A 199 -14.71 -2.75 10.20
N PRO A 200 -15.53 -2.65 9.13
CA PRO A 200 -16.44 -3.73 8.77
C PRO A 200 -15.74 -5.05 8.44
N ASN A 201 -14.48 -5.02 7.98
CA ASN A 201 -13.71 -6.22 7.69
C ASN A 201 -13.10 -6.81 8.96
N ILE A 202 -12.53 -5.96 9.82
CA ILE A 202 -12.00 -6.39 11.13
C ILE A 202 -13.09 -7.11 11.91
N LEU A 203 -14.28 -6.49 12.04
CA LEU A 203 -15.42 -7.04 12.76
C LEU A 203 -15.98 -8.33 12.13
N ALA A 204 -15.94 -8.43 10.81
CA ALA A 204 -16.35 -9.65 10.12
C ALA A 204 -15.37 -10.81 10.38
N VAL A 205 -14.07 -10.53 10.34
CA VAL A 205 -13.01 -11.54 10.50
C VAL A 205 -12.86 -11.97 11.96
N GLU A 206 -12.94 -11.05 12.93
CA GLU A 206 -12.91 -11.43 14.36
C GLU A 206 -14.06 -12.39 14.70
N LYS A 207 -15.25 -12.15 14.14
CA LYS A 207 -16.39 -13.04 14.30
C LYS A 207 -16.20 -14.38 13.57
N GLU A 208 -15.74 -14.35 12.31
CA GLU A 208 -15.48 -15.54 11.50
C GLU A 208 -14.45 -16.46 12.19
N LEU A 209 -13.39 -15.87 12.70
CA LEU A 209 -12.33 -16.61 13.39
C LEU A 209 -12.70 -16.98 14.83
N ASN A 210 -13.77 -16.41 15.40
CA ASN A 210 -14.16 -16.57 16.79
C ASN A 210 -12.99 -16.32 17.76
N VAL A 211 -12.29 -15.18 17.58
CA VAL A 211 -11.16 -14.74 18.39
C VAL A 211 -11.58 -13.65 19.36
N GLU A 212 -10.74 -13.38 20.37
CA GLU A 212 -10.95 -12.28 21.30
C GLU A 212 -10.86 -10.94 20.53
N PRO A 213 -11.93 -10.09 20.53
CA PRO A 213 -11.99 -8.91 19.69
C PRO A 213 -10.88 -7.89 19.96
N GLU A 214 -10.55 -7.59 21.19
CA GLU A 214 -9.54 -6.59 21.56
C GLU A 214 -8.15 -7.07 21.14
N ASP A 215 -7.81 -8.30 21.39
CA ASP A 215 -6.57 -8.93 20.97
C ASP A 215 -6.41 -8.93 19.44
N PHE A 216 -7.50 -9.27 18.72
CA PHE A 216 -7.46 -9.29 17.26
C PHE A 216 -7.28 -7.90 16.67
N ARG A 217 -7.95 -6.88 17.22
CA ARG A 217 -7.81 -5.49 16.79
C ARG A 217 -6.40 -4.98 17.01
N LEU A 218 -5.81 -5.24 18.18
CA LEU A 218 -4.43 -4.89 18.46
C LEU A 218 -3.48 -5.63 17.50
N TRP A 219 -3.71 -6.92 17.27
CA TRP A 219 -2.90 -7.73 16.34
C TRP A 219 -2.91 -7.17 14.92
N VAL A 220 -4.07 -6.73 14.38
CA VAL A 220 -4.16 -6.04 13.09
C VAL A 220 -3.41 -4.70 13.12
N CYS A 221 -3.61 -3.90 14.16
CA CYS A 221 -2.93 -2.60 14.29
C CYS A 221 -1.41 -2.72 14.37
N LEU A 222 -0.88 -3.75 15.03
CA LEU A 222 0.56 -4.03 15.08
C LEU A 222 1.15 -4.27 13.67
N HIS A 223 0.44 -5.02 12.83
CA HIS A 223 0.86 -5.27 11.45
C HIS A 223 0.92 -3.97 10.63
N GLU A 224 -0.13 -3.18 10.64
CA GLU A 224 -0.20 -1.93 9.88
C GLU A 224 0.77 -0.86 10.42
N GLN A 225 0.96 -0.81 11.73
CA GLN A 225 1.95 0.05 12.37
C GLN A 225 3.38 -0.33 11.98
N THR A 226 3.66 -1.62 11.75
CA THR A 226 4.97 -2.06 11.27
C THR A 226 5.26 -1.46 9.88
N HIS A 227 4.29 -1.47 8.97
CA HIS A 227 4.45 -0.81 7.67
C HIS A 227 4.70 0.69 7.80
N ARG A 228 4.01 1.38 8.70
CA ARG A 228 4.26 2.79 8.97
C ARG A 228 5.69 3.04 9.44
N VAL A 229 6.19 2.21 10.35
CA VAL A 229 7.56 2.30 10.87
C VAL A 229 8.61 2.07 9.78
N GLN A 230 8.39 1.14 8.86
CA GLN A 230 9.29 0.89 7.72
C GLN A 230 9.48 2.16 6.86
N PHE A 231 8.40 2.87 6.55
CA PHE A 231 8.48 4.13 5.80
C PHE A 231 9.04 5.30 6.62
N ALA A 232 8.85 5.30 7.94
CA ALA A 232 9.44 6.30 8.82
C ALA A 232 10.96 6.08 8.99
N ALA A 233 11.40 4.82 9.09
CA ALA A 233 12.82 4.45 9.17
C ALA A 233 13.56 4.64 7.83
N ALA A 234 12.85 4.54 6.71
CA ALA A 234 13.37 4.75 5.37
C ALA A 234 12.59 5.87 4.64
N PRO A 235 12.78 7.17 4.97
CA PRO A 235 12.02 8.26 4.35
C PRO A 235 12.17 8.34 2.82
N TRP A 236 13.28 7.85 2.28
CA TRP A 236 13.57 7.74 0.86
C TRP A 236 12.75 6.64 0.14
N LEU A 237 12.15 5.71 0.86
CA LEU A 237 11.47 4.54 0.30
C LEU A 237 10.24 4.91 -0.53
N ARG A 238 9.50 5.95 -0.14
CA ARG A 238 8.38 6.48 -0.90
C ARG A 238 8.82 6.94 -2.30
N ASP A 239 9.87 7.75 -2.36
CA ASP A 239 10.38 8.29 -3.62
C ASP A 239 11.04 7.20 -4.46
N TYR A 240 11.69 6.23 -3.83
CA TYR A 240 12.20 5.03 -4.49
C TYR A 240 11.11 4.29 -5.27
N PHE A 241 9.97 3.99 -4.63
CA PHE A 241 8.84 3.34 -5.30
C PHE A 241 8.27 4.17 -6.44
N LEU A 242 8.07 5.48 -6.25
CA LEU A 242 7.55 6.36 -7.30
C LEU A 242 8.50 6.38 -8.51
N ASN A 243 9.81 6.45 -8.28
CA ASN A 243 10.80 6.38 -9.33
C ASN A 243 10.79 5.03 -10.07
N LYS A 244 10.64 3.92 -9.35
CA LYS A 244 10.53 2.60 -9.98
C LYS A 244 9.26 2.45 -10.80
N ILE A 245 8.13 2.97 -10.32
CA ILE A 245 6.87 2.98 -11.07
C ILE A 245 6.99 3.83 -12.34
N ALA A 246 7.61 5.02 -12.27
CA ALA A 246 7.87 5.85 -13.43
C ALA A 246 8.75 5.14 -14.46
N GLN A 247 9.88 4.56 -14.04
CA GLN A 247 10.78 3.79 -14.91
C GLN A 247 10.09 2.57 -15.54
N LEU A 248 9.19 1.91 -14.80
CA LEU A 248 8.39 0.80 -15.34
C LEU A 248 7.46 1.31 -16.45
N GLY A 249 6.76 2.43 -16.22
CA GLY A 249 5.91 3.08 -17.22
C GLY A 249 6.66 3.43 -18.50
N ASP A 250 7.82 4.06 -18.39
CA ASP A 250 8.67 4.42 -19.53
C ASP A 250 9.12 3.16 -20.30
N SER A 251 9.48 2.10 -19.59
CA SER A 251 9.93 0.85 -20.19
C SER A 251 8.83 0.11 -20.95
N VAL A 252 7.57 0.28 -20.55
CA VAL A 252 6.40 -0.34 -21.19
C VAL A 252 5.89 0.54 -22.34
N SER A 253 5.92 1.87 -22.22
CA SER A 253 5.42 2.80 -23.23
C SER A 253 6.24 2.77 -24.53
N THR A 254 7.49 2.34 -24.48
CA THR A 254 8.33 2.14 -25.66
C THR A 254 7.99 0.85 -26.44
N GLY A 255 7.21 -0.07 -25.88
CA GLY A 255 6.94 -1.39 -26.45
C GLY A 255 5.47 -1.76 -26.69
N LEU A 256 4.52 -1.07 -26.06
CA LEU A 256 3.10 -1.40 -26.15
C LEU A 256 2.27 -0.16 -26.54
N SER A 257 1.43 -0.32 -27.59
CA SER A 257 0.39 0.67 -27.85
C SER A 257 -0.65 0.65 -26.71
N ILE A 258 -1.19 1.82 -26.35
CA ILE A 258 -2.32 1.92 -25.40
C ILE A 258 -3.51 1.03 -25.85
N LYS A 259 -3.65 0.81 -27.17
CA LYS A 259 -4.62 -0.15 -27.72
C LYS A 259 -4.40 -1.57 -27.24
N ASP A 260 -3.14 -2.02 -27.15
CA ASP A 260 -2.81 -3.39 -26.74
C ASP A 260 -3.03 -3.61 -25.24
N ALA A 261 -2.76 -2.57 -24.41
CA ALA A 261 -3.09 -2.59 -22.98
C ALA A 261 -4.61 -2.58 -22.75
N LEU A 262 -5.36 -1.80 -23.55
CA LEU A 262 -6.82 -1.72 -23.47
C LEU A 262 -7.51 -2.99 -24.02
N VAL A 263 -6.93 -3.67 -25.02
CA VAL A 263 -7.40 -4.96 -25.56
C VAL A 263 -7.12 -6.08 -24.57
N ALA A 264 -5.98 -6.06 -23.89
CA ALA A 264 -5.68 -7.03 -22.82
C ALA A 264 -6.67 -6.91 -21.64
N SER A 265 -7.13 -5.68 -21.33
CA SER A 265 -8.15 -5.46 -20.30
C SER A 265 -9.55 -5.89 -20.74
N LYS A 266 -9.89 -5.77 -22.03
CA LYS A 266 -11.19 -6.20 -22.56
C LYS A 266 -11.34 -7.72 -22.65
N GLY A 267 -10.23 -8.46 -22.86
CA GLY A 267 -10.22 -9.92 -22.86
C GLY A 267 -10.51 -10.56 -21.48
N ALA A 268 -10.45 -9.77 -20.41
CA ALA A 268 -10.80 -10.22 -19.05
C ALA A 268 -12.31 -10.17 -18.73
N ARG A 269 -13.14 -9.79 -19.69
CA ARG A 269 -14.61 -9.56 -19.52
C ARG A 269 -15.52 -10.69 -20.02
N THR A 270 -15.02 -11.87 -20.29
CA THR A 270 -15.88 -13.01 -20.59
C THR A 270 -16.33 -13.69 -19.30
N ASP A 271 -17.66 -13.81 -19.15
CA ASP A 271 -18.42 -14.34 -18.01
C ASP A 271 -18.28 -15.87 -17.83
N GLU A 272 -17.09 -16.42 -18.00
CA GLU A 272 -16.81 -17.83 -17.70
C GLU A 272 -15.74 -17.93 -16.62
N ALA A 273 -16.20 -18.27 -15.43
CA ALA A 273 -15.41 -18.39 -14.20
C ALA A 273 -14.35 -19.51 -14.23
N ASP A 274 -14.22 -20.27 -15.34
CA ASP A 274 -13.40 -21.48 -15.43
C ASP A 274 -12.31 -21.49 -16.52
N ASN A 275 -12.14 -20.40 -17.29
CA ASN A 275 -11.04 -20.34 -18.26
C ASN A 275 -9.83 -19.63 -17.66
N GLU A 276 -8.90 -20.39 -17.05
CA GLU A 276 -7.53 -19.91 -16.85
C GLU A 276 -6.96 -19.53 -18.23
N PRO A 277 -6.40 -18.30 -18.39
CA PRO A 277 -5.76 -17.93 -19.66
C PRO A 277 -4.68 -18.97 -19.98
N GLN A 278 -4.74 -19.50 -21.20
CA GLN A 278 -3.91 -20.62 -21.63
C GLN A 278 -2.43 -20.26 -21.38
N ILE A 279 -1.66 -21.18 -20.81
CA ILE A 279 -0.25 -21.03 -20.46
C ILE A 279 0.56 -20.45 -21.63
N GLY A 280 0.17 -20.75 -22.89
CA GLY A 280 0.79 -20.22 -24.10
C GLY A 280 0.64 -18.69 -24.27
N GLU A 281 -0.53 -18.11 -23.97
CA GLU A 281 -0.74 -16.65 -24.05
C GLU A 281 0.01 -15.89 -22.95
N GLN A 282 0.07 -16.47 -21.77
CA GLN A 282 0.85 -15.89 -20.65
C GLN A 282 2.36 -15.90 -20.96
N LEU A 283 2.88 -16.99 -21.53
CA LEU A 283 4.27 -17.08 -21.97
C LEU A 283 4.57 -16.12 -23.13
N ALA A 284 3.66 -15.94 -24.07
CA ALA A 284 3.83 -14.99 -25.18
C ALA A 284 3.82 -13.52 -24.69
N ALA A 285 2.95 -13.16 -23.75
CA ALA A 285 2.95 -11.83 -23.14
C ALA A 285 4.23 -11.56 -22.34
N LEU A 286 4.71 -12.56 -21.58
CA LEU A 286 5.96 -12.45 -20.82
C LEU A 286 7.20 -12.33 -21.75
N ALA A 287 7.20 -13.04 -22.88
CA ALA A 287 8.28 -12.94 -23.86
C ALA A 287 8.37 -11.54 -24.50
N LYS A 288 7.26 -10.85 -24.67
CA LYS A 288 7.18 -9.49 -25.24
C LYS A 288 7.52 -8.39 -24.23
N THR A 289 7.59 -8.69 -22.93
CA THR A 289 7.93 -7.68 -21.90
C THR A 289 9.41 -7.30 -22.01
N PRO A 290 9.76 -6.00 -22.15
CA PRO A 290 11.14 -5.56 -22.22
C PRO A 290 11.98 -6.03 -21.02
N ALA A 291 13.25 -6.38 -21.26
CA ALA A 291 14.15 -6.88 -20.22
C ALA A 291 14.26 -5.89 -19.03
N ARG A 292 14.31 -4.57 -19.33
CA ARG A 292 14.35 -3.52 -18.33
C ARG A 292 13.09 -3.51 -17.47
N ALA A 293 11.90 -3.67 -18.06
CA ALA A 293 10.64 -3.73 -17.31
C ALA A 293 10.60 -4.95 -16.37
N LYS A 294 11.14 -6.10 -16.82
CA LYS A 294 11.28 -7.31 -15.97
C LYS A 294 12.22 -7.07 -14.79
N GLN A 295 13.33 -6.37 -15.02
CA GLN A 295 14.28 -6.03 -13.97
C GLN A 295 13.64 -5.10 -12.93
N ILE A 296 12.99 -4.02 -13.36
CA ILE A 296 12.32 -3.07 -12.45
C ILE A 296 11.22 -3.77 -11.64
N ALA A 297 10.42 -4.61 -12.29
CA ALA A 297 9.39 -5.39 -11.61
C ALA A 297 9.98 -6.37 -10.57
N SER A 298 11.16 -6.96 -10.85
CA SER A 298 11.90 -7.79 -9.90
C SER A 298 12.38 -6.97 -8.68
N GLU A 299 12.92 -5.78 -8.91
CA GLU A 299 13.35 -4.87 -7.83
C GLU A 299 12.17 -4.45 -6.93
N ILE A 300 11.03 -4.03 -7.52
CA ILE A 300 9.81 -3.73 -6.77
C ILE A 300 9.34 -4.94 -5.96
N THR A 301 9.37 -6.13 -6.57
CA THR A 301 8.94 -7.37 -5.91
C THR A 301 9.83 -7.74 -4.73
N ALA A 302 11.14 -7.57 -4.85
CA ALA A 302 12.09 -7.83 -3.77
C ALA A 302 11.83 -6.92 -2.57
N VAL A 303 11.60 -5.62 -2.81
CA VAL A 303 11.27 -4.67 -1.74
C VAL A 303 9.91 -4.99 -1.10
N MET A 304 8.88 -5.31 -1.88
CA MET A 304 7.59 -5.73 -1.32
C MET A 304 7.72 -7.00 -0.47
N SER A 305 8.56 -7.96 -0.91
CA SER A 305 8.85 -9.19 -0.16
C SER A 305 9.58 -8.89 1.16
N LEU A 306 10.49 -7.92 1.16
CA LEU A 306 11.17 -7.43 2.36
C LEU A 306 10.16 -6.80 3.34
N LEU A 307 9.31 -5.88 2.88
CA LEU A 307 8.34 -5.18 3.73
C LEU A 307 7.39 -6.16 4.42
N GLU A 308 6.77 -7.05 3.65
CA GLU A 308 5.87 -8.07 4.18
C GLU A 308 6.61 -9.10 5.05
N GLY A 309 7.81 -9.49 4.64
CA GLY A 309 8.65 -10.43 5.39
C GLY A 309 9.03 -9.88 6.76
N HIS A 310 9.46 -8.63 6.83
CA HIS A 310 9.74 -7.94 8.07
C HIS A 310 8.49 -7.82 8.95
N ALA A 311 7.35 -7.40 8.38
CA ALA A 311 6.10 -7.33 9.13
C ALA A 311 5.72 -8.70 9.72
N ASN A 312 5.89 -9.80 8.97
CA ASN A 312 5.61 -11.14 9.47
C ASN A 312 6.54 -11.55 10.62
N VAL A 313 7.85 -11.22 10.53
CA VAL A 313 8.82 -11.50 11.62
C VAL A 313 8.47 -10.69 12.86
N ILE A 314 8.11 -9.41 12.73
CA ILE A 314 7.65 -8.59 13.86
C ILE A 314 6.37 -9.18 14.46
N MET A 315 5.42 -9.62 13.64
CA MET A 315 4.21 -10.29 14.11
C MET A 315 4.50 -11.62 14.80
N ASP A 316 5.56 -12.33 14.41
CA ASP A 316 5.99 -13.56 15.09
C ASP A 316 6.69 -13.27 16.43
N ALA A 317 7.26 -12.10 16.62
CA ALA A 317 7.81 -11.65 17.89
C ALA A 317 6.74 -11.14 18.89
N VAL A 318 5.50 -10.89 18.44
CA VAL A 318 4.38 -10.52 19.33
C VAL A 318 4.06 -11.72 20.24
N ASP A 319 4.21 -11.58 21.53
CA ASP A 319 3.97 -12.62 22.53
C ASP A 319 2.59 -12.47 23.23
N ALA A 320 2.37 -13.33 24.25
CA ALA A 320 1.15 -13.30 25.03
C ALA A 320 1.09 -12.16 26.08
N GLU A 321 2.19 -11.45 26.31
CA GLU A 321 2.20 -10.25 27.16
C GLU A 321 1.57 -9.07 26.40
N ILE A 322 1.80 -9.01 25.08
CA ILE A 322 1.23 -7.98 24.20
C ILE A 322 -0.18 -8.36 23.76
N VAL A 323 -0.35 -9.61 23.25
CA VAL A 323 -1.62 -10.14 22.75
C VAL A 323 -1.88 -11.51 23.38
N PRO A 324 -2.63 -11.59 24.47
CA PRO A 324 -2.84 -12.84 25.24
C PRO A 324 -3.27 -14.04 24.40
N THR A 325 -4.12 -13.84 23.40
CA THR A 325 -4.62 -14.93 22.54
C THR A 325 -3.88 -15.07 21.20
N VAL A 326 -2.69 -14.49 21.05
CA VAL A 326 -1.92 -14.43 19.79
C VAL A 326 -1.75 -15.79 19.11
N LYS A 327 -1.45 -16.86 19.86
CA LYS A 327 -1.30 -18.22 19.31
C LYS A 327 -2.57 -18.73 18.64
N THR A 328 -3.72 -18.40 19.23
CA THR A 328 -5.04 -18.77 18.67
C THR A 328 -5.36 -17.96 17.44
N ILE A 329 -5.09 -16.63 17.47
CA ILE A 329 -5.28 -15.73 16.33
C ILE A 329 -4.44 -16.22 15.14
N ARG A 330 -3.13 -16.42 15.30
CA ARG A 330 -2.22 -16.91 14.24
C ARG A 330 -2.69 -18.22 13.63
N ARG A 331 -2.99 -19.22 14.47
CA ARG A 331 -3.45 -20.52 13.98
C ARG A 331 -4.71 -20.42 13.13
N ARG A 332 -5.70 -19.63 13.58
CA ARG A 332 -6.99 -19.48 12.89
C ARG A 332 -6.86 -18.61 11.64
N PHE A 333 -6.09 -17.53 11.71
CA PHE A 333 -5.82 -16.64 10.59
C PHE A 333 -5.03 -17.33 9.47
N ASN A 334 -4.00 -18.09 9.79
CA ASN A 334 -3.22 -18.85 8.82
C ASN A 334 -4.07 -19.90 8.09
N ARG A 335 -4.95 -20.62 8.81
CA ARG A 335 -5.90 -21.56 8.19
C ARG A 335 -6.84 -20.86 7.21
N ARG A 336 -7.33 -19.65 7.56
CA ARG A 336 -8.15 -18.83 6.67
C ARG A 336 -7.39 -18.35 5.43
N SER A 337 -6.15 -17.92 5.60
CA SER A 337 -5.31 -17.39 4.51
C SER A 337 -4.96 -18.43 3.46
N GLU A 338 -4.85 -19.70 3.83
CA GLU A 338 -4.63 -20.80 2.89
C GLU A 338 -5.80 -20.95 1.89
N THR A 339 -7.02 -20.64 2.33
CA THR A 339 -8.21 -20.61 1.48
C THR A 339 -8.32 -19.33 0.64
N GLN A 340 -7.63 -18.24 1.00
CA GLN A 340 -7.76 -16.92 0.35
C GLN A 340 -6.56 -16.51 -0.52
N LYS A 341 -5.81 -17.43 -1.10
CA LYS A 341 -4.69 -17.18 -2.05
C LYS A 341 -5.04 -16.26 -3.25
N LEU A 342 -6.29 -15.81 -3.33
CA LEU A 342 -6.83 -15.01 -4.43
C LEU A 342 -6.40 -13.53 -4.40
N VAL A 343 -6.19 -12.91 -3.22
CA VAL A 343 -5.82 -11.47 -3.12
C VAL A 343 -4.43 -11.23 -3.69
N THR A 344 -3.49 -12.10 -3.31
CA THR A 344 -2.11 -12.06 -3.84
C THR A 344 -2.09 -12.27 -5.35
N ARG A 345 -2.93 -13.14 -5.90
CA ARG A 345 -3.06 -13.33 -7.35
C ARG A 345 -3.63 -12.09 -8.05
N LEU A 346 -4.55 -11.36 -7.42
CA LEU A 346 -5.17 -10.19 -8.02
C LEU A 346 -4.23 -8.99 -8.06
N ILE A 347 -3.50 -8.73 -6.98
CA ILE A 347 -2.44 -7.71 -6.93
C ILE A 347 -1.34 -8.06 -7.95
N SER A 348 -0.95 -9.32 -8.04
CA SER A 348 -0.01 -9.79 -9.06
C SER A 348 -0.53 -9.59 -10.48
N ARG A 349 -1.85 -9.75 -10.72
CA ARG A 349 -2.46 -9.47 -12.03
C ARG A 349 -2.45 -7.99 -12.36
N LEU A 350 -2.80 -7.13 -11.40
CA LEU A 350 -2.80 -5.66 -11.56
C LEU A 350 -1.41 -5.11 -11.91
N LEU A 351 -0.36 -5.67 -11.28
CA LEU A 351 1.03 -5.27 -11.51
C LEU A 351 1.71 -6.08 -12.64
N GLY A 352 0.98 -6.95 -13.36
CA GLY A 352 1.57 -7.84 -14.36
C GLY A 352 2.54 -8.89 -13.82
N LEU A 353 2.54 -9.11 -12.48
CA LEU A 353 3.51 -9.94 -11.75
C LEU A 353 2.99 -11.37 -11.52
N HIS A 354 2.50 -12.04 -12.54
CA HIS A 354 1.71 -13.30 -12.47
C HIS A 354 2.40 -14.50 -11.79
N ARG A 355 3.65 -14.44 -11.35
CA ARG A 355 4.41 -15.65 -11.01
C ARG A 355 4.69 -15.94 -9.55
N LYS A 356 4.31 -15.09 -8.54
CA LYS A 356 5.03 -15.19 -7.27
C LYS A 356 4.23 -15.09 -5.96
N ALA A 357 3.09 -15.75 -5.82
CA ALA A 357 2.48 -15.96 -4.48
C ALA A 357 3.39 -16.77 -3.51
N ALA A 358 4.40 -17.47 -4.02
CA ALA A 358 5.42 -18.13 -3.22
C ALA A 358 6.43 -17.15 -2.58
N GLN A 359 6.67 -16.00 -3.20
CA GLN A 359 7.73 -15.06 -2.80
C GLN A 359 7.47 -14.32 -1.48
N TYR A 360 6.21 -14.10 -1.07
CA TYR A 360 5.94 -13.50 0.24
C TYR A 360 6.43 -14.36 1.42
N ARG A 361 6.40 -15.69 1.28
CA ARG A 361 7.01 -16.62 2.26
C ARG A 361 8.53 -16.56 2.26
N ASP A 362 9.13 -16.27 1.12
CA ASP A 362 10.57 -16.18 0.98
C ASP A 362 11.11 -14.88 1.62
N GLY A 363 10.33 -13.78 1.58
CA GLY A 363 10.65 -12.55 2.32
C GLY A 363 10.73 -12.76 3.83
N GLN A 364 9.78 -13.49 4.42
CA GLN A 364 9.83 -13.81 5.85
C GLN A 364 11.04 -14.68 6.21
N LYS A 365 11.35 -15.71 5.41
CA LYS A 365 12.54 -16.55 5.60
C LYS A 365 13.83 -15.73 5.48
N PHE A 366 13.90 -14.82 4.52
CA PHE A 366 15.02 -13.91 4.34
C PHE A 366 15.26 -13.07 5.60
N VAL A 367 14.24 -12.37 6.07
CA VAL A 367 14.36 -11.52 7.27
C VAL A 367 14.69 -12.37 8.50
N GLN A 368 13.97 -13.48 8.72
CA GLN A 368 14.21 -14.35 9.87
C GLN A 368 15.62 -14.91 9.90
N HIS A 369 16.14 -15.37 8.75
CA HIS A 369 17.51 -15.90 8.65
C HIS A 369 18.54 -14.85 9.06
N ILE A 370 18.38 -13.59 8.59
CA ILE A 370 19.32 -12.51 8.92
C ILE A 370 19.20 -12.14 10.40
N VAL A 371 17.98 -12.01 10.92
CA VAL A 371 17.75 -11.71 12.33
C VAL A 371 18.32 -12.79 13.24
N ASP A 372 18.18 -14.07 12.87
CA ASP A 372 18.76 -15.19 13.62
C ASP A 372 20.29 -15.19 13.59
N ALA A 373 20.88 -14.77 12.45
CA ALA A 373 22.33 -14.77 12.26
C ALA A 373 23.02 -13.57 12.92
N VAL A 374 22.45 -12.36 12.81
CA VAL A 374 23.14 -11.11 13.18
C VAL A 374 22.35 -10.20 14.13
N GLY A 375 21.12 -10.56 14.47
CA GLY A 375 20.21 -9.76 15.31
C GLY A 375 19.44 -8.68 14.56
N MET A 376 18.36 -8.21 15.19
CA MET A 376 17.46 -7.19 14.62
C MET A 376 18.17 -5.84 14.42
N GLU A 377 19.03 -5.45 15.32
CA GLU A 377 19.78 -4.17 15.23
C GLU A 377 20.62 -4.10 13.94
N ARG A 378 21.40 -5.15 13.64
CA ARG A 378 22.19 -5.20 12.41
C ARG A 378 21.32 -5.37 11.16
N PHE A 379 20.20 -6.11 11.26
CA PHE A 379 19.23 -6.16 10.17
C PHE A 379 18.66 -4.79 9.82
N ASN A 380 18.44 -3.90 10.79
CA ASN A 380 17.87 -2.58 10.60
C ASN A 380 18.70 -1.65 9.68
N THR A 381 19.97 -1.98 9.42
CA THR A 381 20.81 -1.33 8.39
C THR A 381 20.13 -1.33 7.01
N VAL A 382 19.18 -2.24 6.76
CA VAL A 382 18.40 -2.30 5.51
C VAL A 382 17.61 -1.02 5.24
N TRP A 383 17.25 -0.26 6.27
CA TRP A 383 16.44 0.95 6.15
C TRP A 383 17.24 2.23 5.92
N GLU A 384 18.57 2.20 6.06
CA GLU A 384 19.41 3.41 6.04
C GLU A 384 19.50 4.04 4.64
N ARG A 385 19.61 3.23 3.58
CA ARG A 385 19.82 3.70 2.20
C ARG A 385 19.30 2.69 1.17
N PRO A 386 18.96 3.16 -0.06
CA PRO A 386 18.43 2.29 -1.12
C PRO A 386 19.35 1.14 -1.52
N GLU A 387 20.66 1.33 -1.42
CA GLU A 387 21.68 0.33 -1.78
C GLU A 387 21.65 -0.88 -0.86
N ASN A 388 21.14 -0.72 0.36
CA ASN A 388 20.99 -1.81 1.33
C ASN A 388 19.76 -2.68 1.05
N LEU A 389 18.85 -2.27 0.15
CA LEU A 389 17.73 -3.11 -0.23
C LEU A 389 18.19 -4.43 -0.84
N PRO A 390 17.53 -5.56 -0.53
CA PRO A 390 17.87 -6.84 -1.14
C PRO A 390 17.44 -6.88 -2.60
N THR A 391 18.24 -7.56 -3.41
CA THR A 391 17.84 -8.03 -4.73
C THR A 391 16.94 -9.27 -4.61
N GLU A 392 16.21 -9.61 -5.69
CA GLU A 392 15.42 -10.84 -5.72
C GLU A 392 16.28 -12.10 -5.48
N ARG A 393 17.54 -12.11 -5.94
CA ARG A 393 18.46 -13.23 -5.70
C ARG A 393 18.84 -13.35 -4.23
N GLU A 394 19.03 -12.24 -3.56
CA GLU A 394 19.37 -12.20 -2.13
C GLU A 394 18.19 -12.58 -1.25
N ILE A 395 16.95 -12.30 -1.64
CA ILE A 395 15.74 -12.82 -0.95
C ILE A 395 15.81 -14.36 -0.86
N HIS A 396 16.39 -15.03 -1.86
CA HIS A 396 16.56 -16.49 -1.86
C HIS A 396 17.95 -16.95 -1.34
N ASN A 397 18.86 -16.01 -1.08
CA ASN A 397 20.20 -16.26 -0.55
C ASN A 397 20.59 -15.17 0.46
N PRO A 398 20.05 -15.20 1.68
CA PRO A 398 20.28 -14.17 2.69
C PRO A 398 21.74 -13.92 3.04
N ASP A 399 22.59 -14.95 3.02
CA ASP A 399 24.01 -14.83 3.31
C ASP A 399 24.74 -13.92 2.28
N ALA A 400 24.24 -13.85 1.05
CA ALA A 400 24.80 -12.95 0.05
C ALA A 400 24.51 -11.48 0.42
N TRP A 401 23.32 -11.20 0.98
CA TRP A 401 22.99 -9.87 1.48
C TRP A 401 23.82 -9.49 2.71
N ILE A 402 24.01 -10.42 3.66
CA ILE A 402 24.85 -10.20 4.84
C ILE A 402 26.26 -9.78 4.42
N ARG A 403 26.90 -10.56 3.52
CA ARG A 403 28.25 -10.22 3.02
C ARG A 403 28.31 -8.85 2.36
N ARG A 404 27.39 -8.56 1.45
CA ARG A 404 27.39 -7.29 0.70
C ARG A 404 27.13 -6.08 1.56
N VAL A 405 26.17 -6.18 2.50
CA VAL A 405 25.67 -5.00 3.24
C VAL A 405 26.39 -4.85 4.57
N LEU A 406 26.64 -5.94 5.29
CA LEU A 406 27.12 -5.88 6.66
C LEU A 406 28.63 -6.13 6.79
N ASP A 407 29.24 -6.92 5.90
CA ASP A 407 30.67 -7.25 5.97
C ASP A 407 31.47 -6.31 5.06
N GLU A 408 31.22 -6.30 3.75
CA GLU A 408 31.92 -5.44 2.78
C GLU A 408 31.58 -3.96 2.96
N GLY A 409 30.33 -3.63 3.37
CA GLY A 409 29.91 -2.26 3.66
C GLY A 409 30.61 -1.64 4.87
N SER A 410 31.05 -2.43 5.84
CA SER A 410 31.81 -1.97 7.03
C SER A 410 33.24 -1.60 6.67
N GLU A 411 33.89 -2.33 5.78
CA GLU A 411 35.27 -2.03 5.36
C GLU A 411 35.41 -0.68 4.67
N VAL A 412 34.42 -0.27 3.88
CA VAL A 412 34.42 1.04 3.19
C VAL A 412 34.24 2.20 4.17
N THR A 413 33.49 2.00 5.25
CA THR A 413 33.22 3.06 6.24
C THR A 413 34.42 3.29 7.16
N ASP A 414 35.19 2.26 7.47
CA ASP A 414 36.39 2.36 8.31
C ASP A 414 37.56 2.99 7.55
N VAL A 415 37.68 2.77 6.25
CA VAL A 415 38.71 3.43 5.42
C VAL A 415 38.48 4.93 5.29
N VAL A 416 37.21 5.38 5.21
CA VAL A 416 36.87 6.81 5.13
C VAL A 416 37.12 7.52 6.47
N LYS A 417 36.88 6.86 7.62
CA LYS A 417 37.13 7.44 8.95
C LYS A 417 38.61 7.54 9.32
N HIS A 418 39.47 6.75 8.72
CA HIS A 418 40.92 6.76 8.96
C HIS A 418 41.72 7.58 7.94
N GLY A 419 41.06 8.07 6.88
CA GLY A 419 41.67 8.95 5.87
C GLY A 419 41.64 10.44 6.19
N GLU A 420 40.92 10.89 7.24
CA GLU A 420 40.79 12.32 7.61
C GLU A 420 41.70 12.75 8.76
N THR A 421 42.66 11.93 9.18
CA THR A 421 43.56 12.26 10.31
C THR A 421 45.03 12.29 9.91
N THR A 422 45.36 12.79 8.71
CA THR A 422 46.76 13.17 8.37
C THR A 422 46.77 14.30 7.33
N GLU A 423 46.56 15.53 7.80
CA GLU A 423 47.26 16.73 7.32
C GLU A 423 47.13 17.84 8.38
#